data_1e15066138dfb57601bfbbfc32309bc9
#
_entry.id   1e15066138dfb57601bfbbfc32309bc9
#
_cell.length_a   1.000
_cell.length_b   1.000
_cell.length_c   1.000
_cell.angle_alpha   90.00
_cell.angle_beta   90.00
_cell.angle_gamma   90.00
#
_symmetry.space_group_name_H-M   'P 1'
#
loop_
_entity.id
_entity.type
_entity.pdbx_description
1 polymer ?
#
loop_
_entity_poly.entity_id
_entity_poly.type
_entity_poly.pdbx_seq_one_letter_code
_entity_poly.pdbx_strand_id
1 'polypeptide(L)'
;FGDANSNVETYFEGTLANPSVTWEKERQLNVGFDATLFRKLDISFDFFNRDRRDILATPYRTIPDFVGFKKPEMNVGKVNNKGFELTARYADRINDFNYYVQGGVWYAHNEVKYNAEMLQQYSYMYRTGHRVDQPFGLQAIGFFKDQKDIDDSPQHTFMKVQPGDIKYKDMNNDGVINENDICAIGYTNLP
;
A
#
# COMPACT_ATOMS: atom_id res chain seq x y z
N PHE A 1 -16.42 -17.09 53.67
CA PHE A 1 -15.85 -16.10 52.75
C PHE A 1 -16.22 -16.52 51.33
N GLY A 2 -16.98 -15.69 50.66
CA GLY A 2 -17.84 -15.89 49.55
C GLY A 2 -17.32 -16.76 48.41
N ASP A 3 -18.17 -17.66 47.95
CA ASP A 3 -18.04 -18.35 46.65
C ASP A 3 -18.07 -17.32 45.51
N ALA A 4 -16.90 -17.00 45.05
CA ALA A 4 -16.68 -16.11 43.91
C ALA A 4 -16.79 -16.88 42.57
N ASN A 5 -17.77 -17.77 42.45
CA ASN A 5 -17.97 -18.52 41.23
C ASN A 5 -19.36 -18.28 40.62
N SER A 6 -19.87 -17.06 40.74
CA SER A 6 -20.98 -16.63 39.92
C SER A 6 -20.47 -16.16 38.57
N ASN A 7 -20.68 -16.95 37.53
CA ASN A 7 -20.52 -16.51 36.17
C ASN A 7 -21.47 -15.32 35.97
N VAL A 8 -20.92 -14.12 35.95
CA VAL A 8 -21.64 -12.90 35.57
C VAL A 8 -21.68 -12.86 34.06
N GLU A 9 -22.82 -13.12 33.48
CA GLU A 9 -23.03 -12.88 32.05
C GLU A 9 -22.91 -11.38 31.80
N THR A 10 -21.89 -11.02 31.04
CA THR A 10 -21.65 -9.63 30.64
C THR A 10 -22.06 -9.48 29.17
N TYR A 11 -22.96 -8.57 28.91
CA TYR A 11 -23.34 -8.20 27.56
C TYR A 11 -22.54 -6.96 27.13
N PHE A 12 -21.96 -7.00 25.94
CA PHE A 12 -21.33 -5.85 25.34
C PHE A 12 -21.81 -5.67 23.90
N GLU A 13 -21.83 -4.44 23.45
CA GLU A 13 -22.28 -4.10 22.10
C GLU A 13 -21.26 -4.59 21.07
N GLY A 14 -21.70 -5.42 20.14
CA GLY A 14 -20.88 -5.96 19.06
C GLY A 14 -20.71 -4.98 17.90
N THR A 15 -20.35 -5.51 16.75
CA THR A 15 -20.29 -4.71 15.50
C THR A 15 -21.71 -4.33 15.07
N LEU A 16 -21.95 -3.05 14.83
CA LEU A 16 -23.22 -2.59 14.29
C LEU A 16 -23.50 -3.18 12.92
N ALA A 17 -24.73 -3.57 12.66
CA ALA A 17 -25.14 -4.03 11.35
C ALA A 17 -25.11 -2.90 10.34
N ASN A 18 -24.56 -3.16 9.15
CA ASN A 18 -24.66 -2.27 8.02
C ASN A 18 -25.63 -2.82 6.97
N PRO A 19 -26.90 -2.37 6.95
CA PRO A 19 -27.91 -2.84 6.00
C PRO A 19 -27.64 -2.39 4.56
N SER A 20 -26.71 -1.46 4.35
CA SER A 20 -26.37 -0.90 3.04
C SER A 20 -25.15 -1.58 2.39
N VAL A 21 -24.69 -2.70 2.92
CA VAL A 21 -23.59 -3.47 2.33
C VAL A 21 -23.95 -3.91 0.91
N THR A 22 -23.05 -3.63 -0.02
CA THR A 22 -23.17 -4.05 -1.43
C THR A 22 -21.90 -4.77 -1.89
N TRP A 23 -21.93 -5.33 -3.09
CA TRP A 23 -20.76 -5.87 -3.74
C TRP A 23 -19.84 -4.75 -4.23
N GLU A 24 -18.52 -4.99 -4.17
CA GLU A 24 -17.56 -4.15 -4.86
C GLU A 24 -17.78 -4.21 -6.38
N LYS A 25 -17.42 -3.13 -7.06
CA LYS A 25 -17.60 -2.99 -8.50
C LYS A 25 -16.27 -2.67 -9.16
N GLU A 26 -16.00 -3.33 -10.28
CA GLU A 26 -14.81 -3.06 -11.09
C GLU A 26 -15.23 -2.60 -12.49
N ARG A 27 -14.58 -1.54 -12.97
CA ARG A 27 -14.61 -1.12 -14.36
C ARG A 27 -13.23 -1.37 -14.94
N GLN A 28 -13.17 -2.21 -15.99
CA GLN A 28 -11.94 -2.57 -16.66
C GLN A 28 -11.94 -2.06 -18.09
N LEU A 29 -10.80 -1.48 -18.50
CA LEU A 29 -10.46 -1.17 -19.88
C LEU A 29 -9.20 -1.96 -20.24
N ASN A 30 -9.27 -2.76 -21.31
CA ASN A 30 -8.11 -3.42 -21.92
C ASN A 30 -8.02 -3.00 -23.37
N VAL A 31 -6.80 -2.64 -23.80
CA VAL A 31 -6.49 -2.35 -25.20
C VAL A 31 -5.17 -3.02 -25.53
N GLY A 32 -5.19 -3.90 -26.52
CA GLY A 32 -4.02 -4.64 -26.94
C GLY A 32 -3.96 -4.85 -28.44
N PHE A 33 -2.81 -5.30 -28.91
CA PHE A 33 -2.62 -5.74 -30.28
C PHE A 33 -1.56 -6.84 -30.36
N ASP A 34 -1.74 -7.73 -31.33
CA ASP A 34 -0.77 -8.72 -31.75
C ASP A 34 -0.30 -8.40 -33.16
N ALA A 35 1.00 -8.49 -33.40
CA ALA A 35 1.59 -8.23 -34.71
C ALA A 35 2.69 -9.23 -35.03
N THR A 36 2.68 -9.77 -36.22
CA THR A 36 3.80 -10.56 -36.77
C THR A 36 4.50 -9.78 -37.85
N LEU A 37 5.73 -9.39 -37.58
CA LEU A 37 6.58 -8.62 -38.49
C LEU A 37 7.58 -9.53 -39.18
N PHE A 38 7.74 -9.34 -40.51
CA PHE A 38 8.68 -10.08 -41.34
C PHE A 38 8.53 -11.62 -41.27
N ARG A 39 7.40 -12.14 -40.81
CA ARG A 39 7.16 -13.58 -40.53
C ARG A 39 8.15 -14.20 -39.52
N LYS A 40 8.84 -13.39 -38.72
CA LYS A 40 9.89 -13.82 -37.80
C LYS A 40 9.75 -13.22 -36.42
N LEU A 41 9.14 -12.04 -36.31
CA LEU A 41 9.02 -11.32 -35.06
C LEU A 41 7.55 -11.18 -34.68
N ASP A 42 7.16 -11.90 -33.64
CA ASP A 42 5.82 -11.79 -33.02
C ASP A 42 5.91 -10.82 -31.86
N ILE A 43 5.00 -9.86 -31.83
CA ILE A 43 4.89 -8.86 -30.76
C ILE A 43 3.45 -8.90 -30.26
N SER A 44 3.30 -9.02 -28.93
CA SER A 44 2.02 -8.88 -28.23
C SER A 44 2.13 -7.74 -27.24
N PHE A 45 1.21 -6.81 -27.28
CA PHE A 45 1.13 -5.68 -26.36
C PHE A 45 -0.28 -5.54 -25.82
N ASP A 46 -0.40 -5.42 -24.50
CA ASP A 46 -1.63 -5.17 -23.79
C ASP A 46 -1.47 -4.03 -22.80
N PHE A 47 -2.41 -3.11 -22.81
CA PHE A 47 -2.58 -2.07 -21.79
C PHE A 47 -3.88 -2.31 -21.04
N PHE A 48 -3.86 -2.21 -19.73
CA PHE A 48 -5.05 -2.32 -18.90
C PHE A 48 -5.17 -1.15 -17.92
N ASN A 49 -6.43 -0.82 -17.60
CA ASN A 49 -6.78 0.10 -16.52
C ASN A 49 -8.04 -0.43 -15.81
N ARG A 50 -7.93 -0.64 -14.50
CA ARG A 50 -8.98 -1.19 -13.64
C ARG A 50 -9.30 -0.21 -12.54
N ASP A 51 -10.54 0.27 -12.51
CA ASP A 51 -11.08 1.11 -11.45
C ASP A 51 -12.02 0.28 -10.57
N ARG A 52 -11.56 -0.05 -9.36
CA ARG A 52 -12.32 -0.78 -8.37
C ARG A 52 -12.86 0.20 -7.34
N ARG A 53 -14.16 0.09 -7.05
CA ARG A 53 -14.89 0.97 -6.12
C ARG A 53 -15.85 0.16 -5.27
N ASP A 54 -16.42 0.83 -4.28
CA ASP A 54 -17.33 0.22 -3.31
C ASP A 54 -16.64 -0.91 -2.51
N ILE A 55 -15.30 -0.82 -2.34
CA ILE A 55 -14.52 -1.78 -1.55
C ILE A 55 -14.87 -1.59 -0.08
N LEU A 56 -15.10 -2.71 0.62
CA LEU A 56 -15.36 -2.68 2.07
C LEU A 56 -14.13 -2.15 2.81
N ALA A 57 -14.34 -1.13 3.61
CA ALA A 57 -13.32 -0.54 4.47
C ALA A 57 -13.95 0.03 5.74
N THR A 58 -13.14 0.10 6.80
CA THR A 58 -13.59 0.71 8.07
C THR A 58 -13.64 2.23 7.93
N PRO A 59 -14.80 2.87 8.17
CA PRO A 59 -15.00 4.30 7.92
C PRO A 59 -14.45 5.16 9.08
N TYR A 60 -13.14 5.19 9.28
CA TYR A 60 -12.50 5.95 10.37
C TYR A 60 -12.78 7.46 10.31
N ARG A 61 -12.96 8.01 9.12
CA ARG A 61 -13.25 9.42 8.95
C ARG A 61 -14.66 9.80 9.38
N THR A 62 -15.61 8.88 9.24
CA THR A 62 -17.04 9.14 9.48
C THR A 62 -17.47 8.77 10.90
N ILE A 63 -16.87 7.73 11.48
CA ILE A 63 -17.21 7.23 12.80
C ILE A 63 -15.96 7.33 13.69
N PRO A 64 -15.92 8.24 14.69
CA PRO A 64 -14.80 8.36 15.60
C PRO A 64 -14.57 7.12 16.47
N ASP A 65 -13.34 6.93 16.99
CA ASP A 65 -12.99 5.73 17.78
C ASP A 65 -13.61 5.70 19.17
N PHE A 66 -13.99 6.86 19.72
CA PHE A 66 -14.55 6.96 21.08
C PHE A 66 -16.00 6.50 21.22
N VAL A 67 -16.63 6.05 20.13
CA VAL A 67 -18.05 5.62 20.17
C VAL A 67 -18.31 4.33 20.96
N GLY A 68 -17.26 3.60 21.35
CA GLY A 68 -17.34 2.45 22.27
C GLY A 68 -17.82 1.13 21.66
N PHE A 69 -18.19 1.10 20.39
CA PHE A 69 -18.56 -0.12 19.65
C PHE A 69 -17.65 -0.38 18.46
N LYS A 70 -17.60 -1.62 17.98
CA LYS A 70 -16.86 -2.00 16.79
C LYS A 70 -17.55 -1.44 15.55
N LYS A 71 -16.81 -0.60 14.78
CA LYS A 71 -17.32 0.05 13.58
C LYS A 71 -17.72 -0.97 12.52
N PRO A 72 -18.88 -0.81 11.86
CA PRO A 72 -19.23 -1.62 10.70
C PRO A 72 -18.35 -1.25 9.50
N GLU A 73 -18.02 -2.23 8.68
CA GLU A 73 -17.41 -1.98 7.38
C GLU A 73 -18.43 -1.36 6.42
N MET A 74 -17.98 -0.44 5.58
CA MET A 74 -18.79 0.26 4.60
C MET A 74 -18.14 0.21 3.22
N ASN A 75 -18.94 0.24 2.16
CA ASN A 75 -18.49 0.23 0.77
C ASN A 75 -17.98 1.60 0.34
N VAL A 76 -16.81 2.01 0.84
CA VAL A 76 -16.24 3.35 0.63
C VAL A 76 -14.91 3.35 -0.10
N GLY A 77 -14.17 2.23 -0.08
CA GLY A 77 -12.84 2.13 -0.67
C GLY A 77 -12.84 2.25 -2.19
N LYS A 78 -11.78 2.88 -2.72
CA LYS A 78 -11.53 3.01 -4.16
C LYS A 78 -10.06 2.78 -4.45
N VAL A 79 -9.78 1.92 -5.44
CA VAL A 79 -8.43 1.58 -5.90
C VAL A 79 -8.41 1.61 -7.42
N ASN A 80 -7.36 2.20 -7.99
CA ASN A 80 -7.06 2.10 -9.40
C ASN A 80 -5.83 1.20 -9.61
N ASN A 81 -5.85 0.35 -10.63
CA ASN A 81 -4.68 -0.42 -11.07
C ASN A 81 -4.56 -0.31 -12.59
N LYS A 82 -3.40 0.13 -13.07
CA LYS A 82 -3.10 0.30 -14.49
C LYS A 82 -1.72 -0.23 -14.82
N GLY A 83 -1.56 -0.72 -16.03
CA GLY A 83 -0.29 -1.26 -16.46
C GLY A 83 -0.28 -1.66 -17.92
N PHE A 84 0.85 -2.24 -18.32
CA PHE A 84 1.01 -2.83 -19.64
C PHE A 84 1.84 -4.10 -19.58
N GLU A 85 1.64 -4.95 -20.58
CA GLU A 85 2.41 -6.15 -20.83
C GLU A 85 2.89 -6.11 -22.30
N LEU A 86 4.16 -6.41 -22.49
CA LEU A 86 4.77 -6.50 -23.82
C LEU A 86 5.56 -7.80 -23.91
N THR A 87 5.27 -8.62 -24.90
CA THR A 87 6.03 -9.82 -25.22
C THR A 87 6.52 -9.73 -26.65
N ALA A 88 7.78 -10.09 -26.87
CA ALA A 88 8.37 -10.18 -28.19
C ALA A 88 9.07 -11.53 -28.36
N ARG A 89 8.79 -12.21 -29.47
CA ARG A 89 9.41 -13.47 -29.85
C ARG A 89 9.96 -13.36 -31.25
N TYR A 90 11.25 -13.56 -31.41
CA TYR A 90 11.92 -13.68 -32.71
C TYR A 90 12.24 -15.14 -32.98
N ALA A 91 11.78 -15.66 -34.13
CA ALA A 91 12.08 -17.02 -34.55
C ALA A 91 12.66 -17.00 -35.96
N ASP A 92 13.73 -17.76 -36.18
CA ASP A 92 14.37 -17.87 -37.49
C ASP A 92 14.99 -19.26 -37.69
N ARG A 93 15.46 -19.51 -38.91
CA ARG A 93 16.10 -20.77 -39.33
C ARG A 93 17.37 -20.49 -40.12
N ILE A 94 18.47 -21.15 -39.74
CA ILE A 94 19.71 -21.14 -40.48
C ILE A 94 19.99 -22.57 -40.96
N ASN A 95 19.82 -22.83 -42.26
CA ASN A 95 19.84 -24.18 -42.83
C ASN A 95 18.80 -25.10 -42.15
N ASP A 96 19.29 -26.14 -41.43
CA ASP A 96 18.45 -27.06 -40.68
C ASP A 96 18.28 -26.70 -39.20
N PHE A 97 18.93 -25.66 -38.74
CA PHE A 97 18.87 -25.20 -37.36
C PHE A 97 17.78 -24.14 -37.17
N ASN A 98 16.75 -24.50 -36.41
CA ASN A 98 15.67 -23.58 -36.00
C ASN A 98 15.99 -23.03 -34.62
N TYR A 99 15.86 -21.71 -34.45
CA TYR A 99 16.05 -21.07 -33.17
C TYR A 99 14.99 -19.99 -32.92
N TYR A 100 14.77 -19.68 -31.66
CA TYR A 100 13.96 -18.55 -31.26
C TYR A 100 14.54 -17.90 -30.00
N VAL A 101 14.25 -16.61 -29.85
CA VAL A 101 14.51 -15.83 -28.65
C VAL A 101 13.21 -15.14 -28.28
N GLN A 102 12.83 -15.21 -27.01
CA GLN A 102 11.62 -14.59 -26.49
C GLN A 102 11.94 -13.82 -25.21
N GLY A 103 11.34 -12.64 -25.08
CA GLY A 103 11.41 -11.82 -23.88
C GLY A 103 10.10 -11.11 -23.66
N GLY A 104 9.87 -10.70 -22.40
CA GLY A 104 8.70 -9.92 -22.05
C GLY A 104 9.02 -8.94 -20.94
N VAL A 105 8.29 -7.84 -20.92
CA VAL A 105 8.31 -6.84 -19.86
C VAL A 105 6.87 -6.51 -19.49
N TRP A 106 6.62 -6.41 -18.20
CA TRP A 106 5.33 -5.97 -17.67
C TRP A 106 5.55 -4.87 -16.63
N TYR A 107 4.59 -3.99 -16.53
CA TYR A 107 4.55 -2.96 -15.51
C TYR A 107 3.13 -2.79 -15.01
N ALA A 108 2.95 -2.79 -13.69
CA ALA A 108 1.68 -2.51 -13.06
C ALA A 108 1.87 -1.50 -11.93
N HIS A 109 0.91 -0.58 -11.82
CA HIS A 109 0.88 0.41 -10.75
C HIS A 109 -0.53 0.50 -10.20
N ASN A 110 -0.69 0.11 -8.94
CA ASN A 110 -1.92 0.30 -8.20
C ASN A 110 -1.81 1.51 -7.29
N GLU A 111 -2.95 2.14 -6.99
CA GLU A 111 -3.04 3.33 -6.17
C GLU A 111 -4.37 3.35 -5.40
N VAL A 112 -4.30 3.55 -4.10
CA VAL A 112 -5.46 3.81 -3.25
C VAL A 112 -5.99 5.21 -3.56
N LYS A 113 -7.15 5.29 -4.20
CA LYS A 113 -7.80 6.57 -4.54
C LYS A 113 -8.62 7.13 -3.39
N TYR A 114 -9.14 6.27 -2.53
CA TYR A 114 -9.89 6.66 -1.34
C TYR A 114 -10.03 5.46 -0.38
N ASN A 115 -9.86 5.67 0.90
CA ASN A 115 -9.94 4.63 1.93
C ASN A 115 -10.66 5.07 3.21
N ALA A 116 -11.38 6.18 3.23
CA ALA A 116 -12.08 6.72 4.42
C ALA A 116 -11.21 6.69 5.70
N GLU A 117 -9.91 6.88 5.56
CA GLU A 117 -8.95 6.84 6.67
C GLU A 117 -9.10 8.04 7.61
N MET A 118 -8.60 7.89 8.82
CA MET A 118 -8.60 8.93 9.84
C MET A 118 -7.91 10.20 9.32
N LEU A 119 -8.35 11.36 9.78
CA LEU A 119 -7.66 12.61 9.48
C LEU A 119 -6.24 12.56 10.05
N GLN A 120 -5.26 12.77 9.20
CA GLN A 120 -3.86 12.85 9.56
C GLN A 120 -3.42 14.29 9.71
N GLN A 121 -2.45 14.54 10.58
CA GLN A 121 -1.92 15.88 10.80
C GLN A 121 -1.12 16.38 9.61
N TYR A 122 -0.41 15.47 8.92
CA TYR A 122 0.43 15.77 7.77
C TYR A 122 0.02 14.98 6.53
N SER A 123 0.18 15.57 5.36
CA SER A 123 -0.23 14.98 4.08
C SER A 123 0.53 13.70 3.73
N TYR A 124 1.80 13.58 4.13
CA TYR A 124 2.63 12.40 3.86
C TYR A 124 2.27 11.17 4.70
N MET A 125 1.40 11.31 5.70
CA MET A 125 0.93 10.22 6.55
C MET A 125 -0.27 9.46 5.96
N TYR A 126 -0.93 10.02 4.94
CA TYR A 126 -2.08 9.37 4.30
C TYR A 126 -1.66 8.18 3.46
N ARG A 127 -2.44 7.09 3.53
CA ARG A 127 -2.30 5.93 2.63
C ARG A 127 -2.92 6.21 1.26
N THR A 128 -3.92 7.07 1.20
CA THR A 128 -4.53 7.56 -0.05
C THR A 128 -3.45 8.23 -0.92
N GLY A 129 -3.41 7.86 -2.20
CA GLY A 129 -2.39 8.31 -3.14
C GLY A 129 -1.15 7.40 -3.21
N HIS A 130 -1.05 6.39 -2.33
CA HIS A 130 0.02 5.41 -2.33
C HIS A 130 -0.47 4.05 -2.87
N ARG A 131 0.46 3.12 -3.06
CA ARG A 131 0.13 1.75 -3.45
C ARG A 131 -0.65 1.02 -2.35
N VAL A 132 -1.46 0.05 -2.75
CA VAL A 132 -2.06 -0.91 -1.83
C VAL A 132 -0.94 -1.62 -1.09
N ASP A 133 -1.10 -1.80 0.23
CA ASP A 133 -0.11 -2.40 1.13
C ASP A 133 1.26 -1.68 1.17
N GLN A 134 1.29 -0.39 0.79
CA GLN A 134 2.46 0.45 0.95
C GLN A 134 2.92 0.43 2.41
N PRO A 135 4.17 0.05 2.71
CA PRO A 135 4.69 0.15 4.07
C PRO A 135 4.79 1.60 4.51
N PHE A 136 4.41 1.86 5.77
CA PHE A 136 4.58 3.15 6.42
C PHE A 136 5.44 2.99 7.66
N GLY A 137 6.36 3.90 7.86
CA GLY A 137 7.30 3.88 8.99
C GLY A 137 8.21 5.09 8.97
N LEU A 138 9.18 5.10 9.88
CA LEU A 138 10.22 6.12 9.92
C LEU A 138 11.23 5.89 8.79
N GLN A 139 11.52 6.91 8.01
CA GLN A 139 12.48 6.83 6.90
C GLN A 139 13.91 6.85 7.43
N ALA A 140 14.61 5.71 7.31
CA ALA A 140 16.04 5.64 7.64
C ALA A 140 16.87 6.45 6.63
N ILE A 141 17.80 7.26 7.14
CA ILE A 141 18.73 8.07 6.33
C ILE A 141 20.20 7.71 6.55
N GLY A 142 20.47 6.72 7.39
CA GLY A 142 21.81 6.21 7.68
C GLY A 142 21.97 5.73 9.10
N PHE A 143 23.19 5.75 9.60
CA PHE A 143 23.54 5.39 10.97
C PHE A 143 24.25 6.55 11.65
N PHE A 144 24.07 6.69 12.95
CA PHE A 144 24.84 7.64 13.75
C PHE A 144 26.31 7.26 13.79
N LYS A 145 27.19 8.19 13.44
CA LYS A 145 28.63 7.95 13.38
C LYS A 145 29.29 7.99 14.75
N ASP A 146 28.94 8.99 15.56
CA ASP A 146 29.52 9.26 16.86
C ASP A 146 28.52 10.06 17.74
N GLN A 147 28.93 10.37 18.96
CA GLN A 147 28.08 11.12 19.90
C GLN A 147 27.76 12.53 19.41
N LYS A 148 28.68 13.17 18.69
CA LYS A 148 28.46 14.51 18.15
C LYS A 148 27.36 14.49 17.06
N ASP A 149 27.36 13.46 16.19
CA ASP A 149 26.31 13.28 15.17
C ASP A 149 24.92 13.07 15.80
N ILE A 150 24.88 12.42 16.99
CA ILE A 150 23.64 12.28 17.77
C ILE A 150 23.20 13.63 18.32
N ASP A 151 24.13 14.38 18.96
CA ASP A 151 23.83 15.64 19.60
C ASP A 151 23.37 16.71 18.58
N ASP A 152 23.88 16.65 17.37
CA ASP A 152 23.54 17.55 16.22
C ASP A 152 22.28 17.10 15.45
N SER A 153 21.62 16.02 15.84
CA SER A 153 20.50 15.42 15.10
C SER A 153 19.17 15.52 15.89
N PRO A 154 18.02 15.41 15.22
CA PRO A 154 16.71 15.34 15.88
C PRO A 154 16.65 14.25 16.95
N GLN A 155 16.03 14.56 18.07
CA GLN A 155 15.97 13.67 19.23
C GLN A 155 14.94 12.56 19.01
N HIS A 156 15.33 11.30 19.24
CA HIS A 156 14.38 10.18 19.24
C HIS A 156 13.60 10.13 20.56
N THR A 157 12.26 10.05 20.48
CA THR A 157 11.41 10.03 21.69
C THR A 157 11.14 8.62 22.21
N PHE A 158 11.31 7.60 21.37
CA PHE A 158 10.94 6.21 21.67
C PHE A 158 12.11 5.35 22.15
N MET A 159 13.36 5.82 22.01
CA MET A 159 14.54 5.12 22.50
C MET A 159 15.73 6.06 22.73
N LYS A 160 16.63 5.65 23.61
CA LYS A 160 17.92 6.30 23.75
C LYS A 160 18.86 5.74 22.66
N VAL A 161 19.38 6.62 21.81
CA VAL A 161 20.28 6.26 20.71
C VAL A 161 21.75 6.27 21.12
N GLN A 162 22.55 5.48 20.41
CA GLN A 162 24.00 5.39 20.54
C GLN A 162 24.65 5.34 19.14
N PRO A 163 25.97 5.59 19.02
CA PRO A 163 26.68 5.46 17.77
C PRO A 163 26.47 4.07 17.14
N GLY A 164 26.13 4.03 15.84
CA GLY A 164 25.79 2.80 15.12
C GLY A 164 24.28 2.52 15.01
N ASP A 165 23.43 3.21 15.76
CA ASP A 165 21.98 3.10 15.63
C ASP A 165 21.48 3.80 14.36
N ILE A 166 20.27 3.44 13.93
CA ILE A 166 19.64 4.01 12.73
C ILE A 166 19.24 5.46 12.99
N LYS A 167 19.66 6.32 12.08
CA LYS A 167 19.26 7.73 12.02
C LYS A 167 18.03 7.87 11.12
N TYR A 168 16.98 8.49 11.63
CA TYR A 168 15.72 8.71 10.91
C TYR A 168 15.59 10.16 10.46
N LYS A 169 14.78 10.34 9.42
CA LYS A 169 14.47 11.64 8.86
C LYS A 169 13.35 12.29 9.67
N ASP A 170 13.56 13.52 10.07
CA ASP A 170 12.54 14.41 10.60
C ASP A 170 11.71 14.95 9.40
N MET A 171 10.46 14.51 9.29
CA MET A 171 9.60 14.82 8.15
C MET A 171 8.91 16.18 8.30
N ASN A 172 8.61 16.60 9.51
CA ASN A 172 7.92 17.85 9.80
C ASN A 172 8.88 18.98 10.24
N ASN A 173 10.17 18.67 10.45
CA ASN A 173 11.25 19.57 10.89
C ASN A 173 10.97 20.20 12.28
N ASP A 174 10.43 19.42 13.22
CA ASP A 174 10.18 19.88 14.59
C ASP A 174 11.35 19.60 15.56
N GLY A 175 12.41 18.93 15.07
CA GLY A 175 13.61 18.57 15.84
C GLY A 175 13.46 17.30 16.66
N VAL A 176 12.37 16.54 16.46
CA VAL A 176 12.05 15.34 17.23
C VAL A 176 11.60 14.24 16.30
N ILE A 177 12.10 13.01 16.48
CA ILE A 177 11.64 11.83 15.75
C ILE A 177 10.56 11.12 16.58
N ASN A 178 9.35 11.08 16.05
CA ASN A 178 8.18 10.47 16.68
C ASN A 178 7.19 9.91 15.63
N GLU A 179 5.95 9.60 16.05
CA GLU A 179 4.89 9.08 15.16
C GLU A 179 4.48 10.08 14.06
N ASN A 180 4.73 11.38 14.24
CA ASN A 180 4.44 12.39 13.23
C ASN A 180 5.38 12.32 12.02
N ASP A 181 6.50 11.57 12.11
CA ASP A 181 7.47 11.37 11.03
C ASP A 181 7.20 10.11 10.21
N ILE A 182 6.13 9.38 10.53
CA ILE A 182 5.74 8.19 9.79
C ILE A 182 5.28 8.59 8.39
N CYS A 183 5.96 8.07 7.39
CA CYS A 183 5.68 8.29 5.97
C CYS A 183 5.73 6.99 5.17
N ALA A 184 5.39 7.04 3.91
CA ALA A 184 5.53 5.90 3.01
C ALA A 184 7.01 5.54 2.84
N ILE A 185 7.38 4.27 3.08
CA ILE A 185 8.75 3.77 2.97
C ILE A 185 8.80 2.56 2.02
N GLY A 186 9.89 2.46 1.23
CA GLY A 186 10.10 1.34 0.32
C GLY A 186 9.02 1.21 -0.76
N TYR A 187 8.89 -0.01 -1.29
CA TYR A 187 7.90 -0.38 -2.31
C TYR A 187 7.25 -1.71 -1.94
N THR A 188 5.99 -1.90 -2.33
CA THR A 188 5.35 -3.22 -2.26
C THR A 188 5.70 -4.02 -3.51
N ASN A 189 5.78 -5.34 -3.38
CA ASN A 189 5.97 -6.26 -4.51
C ASN A 189 4.63 -6.64 -5.17
N LEU A 190 3.51 -6.07 -4.69
CA LEU A 190 2.19 -6.33 -5.27
C LEU A 190 2.00 -5.49 -6.52
N PRO A 191 1.67 -6.13 -7.65
CA PRO A 191 1.37 -5.45 -8.91
C PRO A 191 0.08 -4.65 -8.87
#